data_48987b7fee68c01fc060dc6cc68dcd11
#
_entry.id   48987b7fee68c01fc060dc6cc68dcd11
#
_cell.length_a   1.000
_cell.length_b   1.000
_cell.length_c   1.000
_cell.angle_alpha   90.00
_cell.angle_beta   90.00
_cell.angle_gamma   90.00
#
_symmetry.space_group_name_H-M   'P 1'
#
loop_
_entity.id
_entity.type
_entity.pdbx_description
1 polymer ?
#
loop_
_entity_poly.entity_id
_entity_poly.type
_entity_poly.pdbx_seq_one_letter_code
_entity_poly.pdbx_strand_id
1 'polypeptide(L)'
;MQRFPDPLRRHPVTLPDGSPHRLTVFLKAAIDHPNIEVGDYAYASAFEEVEDWAACLAPYLYPGAPERLAIGRFAQIAAGVRFITASAYHPMGGVSAFPFRIFDPAQMQHYRGECAARGDTVIGPDVWIGHGARVMAGVTVGAGAIIGAEAVVTRDVPPYAVVAGNPARVVRMRFGP
;
A
#
# COMPACT_ATOMS: atom_id res chain seq x y z
N MET A 1 -9.13 -29.01 13.65
CA MET A 1 -8.40 -27.74 13.77
C MET A 1 -8.00 -27.30 12.37
N GLN A 2 -8.56 -26.21 11.84
CA GLN A 2 -8.25 -25.73 10.50
C GLN A 2 -6.79 -25.24 10.49
N ARG A 3 -5.95 -25.85 9.67
CA ARG A 3 -4.55 -25.46 9.53
C ARG A 3 -4.48 -24.25 8.62
N PHE A 4 -3.97 -23.12 9.10
CA PHE A 4 -3.64 -21.99 8.23
C PHE A 4 -2.63 -22.43 7.15
N PRO A 5 -2.76 -21.95 5.91
CA PRO A 5 -1.77 -22.21 4.89
C PRO A 5 -0.41 -21.59 5.28
N ASP A 6 0.66 -22.09 4.68
CA ASP A 6 1.98 -21.50 4.84
C ASP A 6 1.97 -20.04 4.35
N PRO A 7 2.40 -19.03 5.16
CA PRO A 7 2.42 -17.64 4.75
C PRO A 7 3.41 -17.34 3.60
N LEU A 8 4.33 -18.27 3.33
CA LEU A 8 5.25 -18.18 2.18
C LEU A 8 4.70 -18.86 0.91
N ARG A 9 3.50 -19.42 0.95
CA ARG A 9 2.83 -19.96 -0.23
C ARG A 9 2.30 -18.81 -1.10
N ARG A 10 2.87 -18.61 -2.31
CA ARG A 10 2.49 -17.48 -3.19
C ARG A 10 0.99 -17.48 -3.53
N HIS A 11 0.41 -18.62 -3.91
CA HIS A 11 -1.02 -18.75 -4.25
C HIS A 11 -1.75 -19.60 -3.19
N PRO A 12 -2.34 -18.96 -2.15
CA PRO A 12 -2.90 -19.69 -1.01
C PRO A 12 -4.26 -20.32 -1.30
N VAL A 13 -4.98 -19.86 -2.30
CA VAL A 13 -6.31 -20.36 -2.67
C VAL A 13 -6.18 -21.48 -3.69
N THR A 14 -6.89 -22.59 -3.44
CA THR A 14 -6.96 -23.74 -4.36
C THR A 14 -8.37 -23.83 -4.95
N LEU A 15 -8.46 -23.98 -6.26
CA LEU A 15 -9.73 -24.14 -6.97
C LEU A 15 -10.27 -25.58 -6.79
N PRO A 16 -11.56 -25.84 -7.11
CA PRO A 16 -12.16 -27.17 -6.96
C PRO A 16 -11.47 -28.29 -7.77
N ASP A 17 -10.80 -27.95 -8.87
CA ASP A 17 -10.02 -28.87 -9.69
C ASP A 17 -8.60 -29.16 -9.15
N GLY A 18 -8.25 -28.57 -7.99
CA GLY A 18 -6.94 -28.70 -7.37
C GLY A 18 -5.88 -27.72 -7.87
N SER A 19 -6.17 -26.92 -8.88
CA SER A 19 -5.24 -25.90 -9.38
C SER A 19 -5.15 -24.67 -8.46
N PRO A 20 -4.02 -23.93 -8.44
CA PRO A 20 -3.92 -22.71 -7.66
C PRO A 20 -4.71 -21.56 -8.32
N HIS A 21 -5.46 -20.81 -7.51
CA HIS A 21 -6.07 -19.54 -7.93
C HIS A 21 -4.99 -18.46 -8.02
N ARG A 22 -4.56 -18.11 -9.23
CA ARG A 22 -3.39 -17.25 -9.45
C ARG A 22 -3.63 -15.75 -9.21
N LEU A 23 -4.90 -15.34 -9.19
CA LEU A 23 -5.29 -13.92 -9.03
C LEU A 23 -5.28 -13.44 -7.57
N THR A 24 -5.01 -14.35 -6.62
CA THR A 24 -4.84 -14.00 -5.19
C THR A 24 -3.49 -14.52 -4.72
N VAL A 25 -2.70 -13.65 -4.10
CA VAL A 25 -1.36 -13.99 -3.61
C VAL A 25 -1.17 -13.57 -2.16
N PHE A 26 -0.36 -14.35 -1.41
CA PHE A 26 0.27 -13.81 -0.21
C PHE A 26 1.43 -12.92 -0.62
N LEU A 27 1.35 -11.65 -0.23
CA LEU A 27 2.27 -10.61 -0.68
C LEU A 27 3.70 -10.84 -0.21
N LYS A 28 3.89 -11.45 0.97
CA LYS A 28 5.22 -11.78 1.50
C LYS A 28 5.99 -12.74 0.59
N ALA A 29 5.29 -13.60 -0.14
CA ALA A 29 5.88 -14.54 -1.11
C ALA A 29 5.90 -13.97 -2.55
N ALA A 30 5.28 -12.82 -2.78
CA ALA A 30 5.10 -12.24 -4.11
C ALA A 30 5.89 -10.96 -4.33
N ILE A 31 6.34 -10.30 -3.25
CA ILE A 31 7.11 -9.05 -3.30
C ILE A 31 8.53 -9.30 -2.81
N ASP A 32 9.50 -8.99 -3.65
CA ASP A 32 10.93 -8.88 -3.31
C ASP A 32 11.38 -7.46 -3.67
N HIS A 33 11.26 -6.55 -2.70
CA HIS A 33 11.59 -5.14 -2.91
C HIS A 33 12.20 -4.53 -1.63
N PRO A 34 13.39 -3.88 -1.71
CA PRO A 34 14.14 -3.45 -0.53
C PRO A 34 13.43 -2.38 0.33
N ASN A 35 12.47 -1.66 -0.25
CA ASN A 35 11.71 -0.61 0.43
C ASN A 35 10.28 -1.06 0.80
N ILE A 36 9.91 -2.33 0.59
CA ILE A 36 8.58 -2.85 0.96
C ILE A 36 8.75 -3.95 2.00
N GLU A 37 8.15 -3.76 3.16
CA GLU A 37 8.06 -4.77 4.20
C GLU A 37 6.65 -5.35 4.26
N VAL A 38 6.53 -6.69 4.28
CA VAL A 38 5.24 -7.38 4.28
C VAL A 38 5.14 -8.35 5.45
N GLY A 39 4.10 -8.18 6.26
CA GLY A 39 3.74 -9.08 7.35
C GLY A 39 3.08 -10.37 6.85
N ASP A 40 3.09 -11.41 7.70
CA ASP A 40 2.51 -12.72 7.40
C ASP A 40 1.02 -12.61 7.08
N TYR A 41 0.56 -13.41 6.13
CA TYR A 41 -0.84 -13.52 5.69
C TYR A 41 -1.43 -12.24 5.10
N ALA A 42 -0.64 -11.19 4.86
CA ALA A 42 -1.08 -10.09 4.04
C ALA A 42 -1.28 -10.58 2.60
N TYR A 43 -2.45 -10.30 2.02
CA TYR A 43 -2.75 -10.75 0.66
C TYR A 43 -3.28 -9.63 -0.23
N ALA A 44 -3.11 -9.81 -1.51
CA ALA A 44 -3.75 -9.00 -2.53
C ALA A 44 -4.44 -9.88 -3.58
N SER A 45 -5.48 -9.30 -4.19
CA SER A 45 -6.19 -9.90 -5.34
C SER A 45 -6.19 -8.94 -6.52
N ALA A 46 -6.21 -9.50 -7.73
CA ALA A 46 -6.34 -8.76 -8.98
C ALA A 46 -7.36 -9.46 -9.90
N PHE A 47 -7.74 -8.82 -11.01
CA PHE A 47 -8.61 -9.41 -12.03
C PHE A 47 -7.81 -10.05 -13.17
N GLU A 48 -6.50 -9.78 -13.22
CA GLU A 48 -5.55 -10.36 -14.17
C GLU A 48 -4.29 -10.79 -13.43
N GLU A 49 -3.49 -11.68 -14.02
CA GLU A 49 -2.22 -12.09 -13.43
C GLU A 49 -1.25 -10.90 -13.35
N VAL A 50 -0.65 -10.71 -12.18
CA VAL A 50 0.31 -9.63 -11.90
C VAL A 50 1.72 -10.23 -11.82
N GLU A 51 2.59 -9.81 -12.72
CA GLU A 51 3.99 -10.25 -12.73
C GLU A 51 4.79 -9.63 -11.58
N ASP A 52 4.67 -8.30 -11.42
CA ASP A 52 5.35 -7.52 -10.38
C ASP A 52 4.33 -6.86 -9.45
N TRP A 53 4.13 -7.45 -8.28
CA TRP A 53 3.22 -6.93 -7.26
C TRP A 53 3.76 -5.67 -6.58
N ALA A 54 5.08 -5.47 -6.51
CA ALA A 54 5.65 -4.24 -5.97
C ALA A 54 5.31 -3.04 -6.87
N ALA A 55 5.59 -3.14 -8.15
CA ALA A 55 5.24 -2.10 -9.13
C ALA A 55 3.72 -1.92 -9.26
N CYS A 56 2.94 -3.01 -9.18
CA CYS A 56 1.48 -2.94 -9.22
C CYS A 56 0.92 -2.14 -8.03
N LEU A 57 1.37 -2.40 -6.81
CA LEU A 57 0.83 -1.74 -5.62
C LEU A 57 1.46 -0.37 -5.36
N ALA A 58 2.76 -0.19 -5.61
CA ALA A 58 3.50 1.04 -5.31
C ALA A 58 4.34 1.52 -6.52
N PRO A 59 3.68 1.99 -7.60
CA PRO A 59 4.33 2.23 -8.90
C PRO A 59 5.40 3.33 -8.88
N TYR A 60 5.46 4.15 -7.84
CA TYR A 60 6.45 5.22 -7.69
C TYR A 60 7.58 4.86 -6.72
N LEU A 61 7.48 3.70 -6.03
CA LEU A 61 8.49 3.28 -5.07
C LEU A 61 9.60 2.50 -5.79
N TYR A 62 10.73 3.13 -6.00
CA TYR A 62 11.89 2.50 -6.63
C TYR A 62 12.87 1.94 -5.59
N PRO A 63 13.70 0.93 -5.94
CA PRO A 63 14.72 0.40 -5.06
C PRO A 63 15.70 1.48 -4.59
N GLY A 64 15.85 1.62 -3.26
CA GLY A 64 16.67 2.65 -2.66
C GLY A 64 16.03 4.05 -2.58
N ALA A 65 14.71 4.16 -2.78
CA ALA A 65 13.95 5.36 -2.44
C ALA A 65 14.17 5.74 -0.97
N PRO A 66 14.03 7.01 -0.60
CA PRO A 66 14.22 7.42 0.80
C PRO A 66 13.09 6.96 1.73
N GLU A 67 11.91 6.70 1.18
CA GLU A 67 10.72 6.24 1.91
C GLU A 67 10.52 4.73 1.79
N ARG A 68 9.65 4.20 2.65
CA ARG A 68 9.25 2.78 2.70
C ARG A 68 7.74 2.62 2.67
N LEU A 69 7.30 1.42 2.32
CA LEU A 69 5.94 0.93 2.48
C LEU A 69 5.96 -0.28 3.42
N ALA A 70 5.30 -0.16 4.56
CA ALA A 70 5.11 -1.27 5.49
C ALA A 70 3.67 -1.77 5.43
N ILE A 71 3.46 -3.06 5.17
CA ILE A 71 2.16 -3.72 5.12
C ILE A 71 2.09 -4.73 6.28
N GLY A 72 1.20 -4.48 7.22
CA GLY A 72 1.03 -5.29 8.42
C GLY A 72 0.46 -6.68 8.14
N ARG A 73 0.58 -7.57 9.12
CA ARG A 73 0.04 -8.93 9.06
C ARG A 73 -1.47 -8.91 8.83
N PHE A 74 -1.97 -9.89 8.08
CA PHE A 74 -3.40 -10.05 7.77
C PHE A 74 -4.03 -8.87 7.01
N ALA A 75 -3.24 -7.97 6.43
CA ALA A 75 -3.78 -6.93 5.57
C ALA A 75 -4.45 -7.55 4.33
N GLN A 76 -5.59 -6.99 3.94
CA GLN A 76 -6.45 -7.48 2.87
C GLN A 76 -6.54 -6.39 1.80
N ILE A 77 -5.94 -6.61 0.65
CA ILE A 77 -5.82 -5.59 -0.40
C ILE A 77 -6.60 -6.04 -1.64
N ALA A 78 -7.64 -5.31 -1.96
CA ALA A 78 -8.47 -5.58 -3.13
C ALA A 78 -7.79 -5.13 -4.44
N ALA A 79 -8.32 -5.60 -5.56
CA ALA A 79 -7.85 -5.21 -6.89
C ALA A 79 -7.89 -3.69 -7.10
N GLY A 80 -6.93 -3.16 -7.83
CA GLY A 80 -6.85 -1.74 -8.20
C GLY A 80 -6.32 -0.79 -7.12
N VAL A 81 -6.04 -1.27 -5.91
CA VAL A 81 -5.42 -0.46 -4.85
C VAL A 81 -4.04 0.04 -5.27
N ARG A 82 -3.72 1.29 -4.91
CA ARG A 82 -2.39 1.89 -5.14
C ARG A 82 -1.92 2.66 -3.92
N PHE A 83 -0.65 2.48 -3.59
CA PHE A 83 0.10 3.30 -2.63
C PHE A 83 0.89 4.35 -3.41
N ILE A 84 0.49 5.61 -3.27
CA ILE A 84 1.14 6.73 -3.95
C ILE A 84 2.21 7.26 -3.01
N THR A 85 3.43 6.72 -3.11
CA THR A 85 4.52 7.02 -2.19
C THR A 85 5.14 8.41 -2.41
N ALA A 86 6.06 8.81 -1.54
CA ALA A 86 6.61 10.15 -1.53
C ALA A 86 7.33 10.52 -2.84
N SER A 87 7.94 9.55 -3.51
CA SER A 87 8.60 9.75 -4.81
C SER A 87 7.66 10.14 -5.96
N ALA A 88 6.33 10.03 -5.77
CA ALA A 88 5.34 10.53 -6.73
C ALA A 88 5.11 12.04 -6.64
N TYR A 89 5.62 12.71 -5.61
CA TYR A 89 5.31 14.11 -5.34
C TYR A 89 6.27 15.06 -6.02
N HIS A 90 5.72 16.21 -6.43
CA HIS A 90 6.47 17.36 -6.87
C HIS A 90 6.57 18.41 -5.75
N PRO A 91 7.60 19.28 -5.76
CA PRO A 91 7.73 20.37 -4.80
C PRO A 91 6.51 21.31 -4.87
N MET A 92 5.86 21.53 -3.73
CA MET A 92 4.66 22.41 -3.66
C MET A 92 4.95 23.76 -2.99
N GLY A 93 6.13 23.94 -2.39
CA GLY A 93 6.50 25.17 -1.67
C GLY A 93 7.25 26.20 -2.51
N GLY A 94 7.47 25.96 -3.80
CA GLY A 94 8.18 26.85 -4.70
C GLY A 94 7.25 27.65 -5.62
N VAL A 95 7.84 28.55 -6.40
CA VAL A 95 7.12 29.33 -7.43
C VAL A 95 6.58 28.43 -8.55
N SER A 96 7.22 27.27 -8.76
CA SER A 96 6.83 26.27 -9.77
C SER A 96 6.73 24.89 -9.12
N ALA A 97 5.72 24.12 -9.53
CA ALA A 97 5.60 22.70 -9.21
C ALA A 97 6.45 21.79 -10.13
N PHE A 98 7.13 22.35 -11.12
CA PHE A 98 8.01 21.58 -11.99
C PHE A 98 9.22 21.09 -11.20
N PRO A 99 9.52 19.77 -11.24
CA PRO A 99 10.56 19.17 -10.40
C PRO A 99 11.95 19.34 -11.03
N PHE A 100 12.44 20.57 -11.18
CA PHE A 100 13.74 20.89 -11.79
C PHE A 100 14.88 20.03 -11.25
N ARG A 101 14.83 19.68 -9.96
CA ARG A 101 15.90 18.96 -9.25
C ARG A 101 16.10 17.52 -9.71
N ILE A 102 15.07 16.88 -10.26
CA ILE A 102 15.22 15.50 -10.79
C ILE A 102 16.04 15.48 -12.10
N PHE A 103 16.13 16.62 -12.79
CA PHE A 103 16.87 16.78 -14.04
C PHE A 103 18.30 17.33 -13.82
N ASP A 104 18.66 17.64 -12.57
CA ASP A 104 19.97 18.13 -12.19
C ASP A 104 20.63 17.16 -11.19
N PRO A 105 21.64 16.35 -11.62
CA PRO A 105 22.31 15.40 -10.73
C PRO A 105 22.87 16.02 -9.46
N ALA A 106 23.32 17.30 -9.50
CA ALA A 106 23.86 18.00 -8.33
C ALA A 106 22.78 18.30 -7.28
N GLN A 107 21.53 18.38 -7.67
CA GLN A 107 20.40 18.69 -6.79
C GLN A 107 19.55 17.47 -6.40
N MET A 108 19.85 16.30 -6.93
CA MET A 108 19.09 15.07 -6.65
C MET A 108 18.99 14.76 -5.15
N GLN A 109 20.02 15.03 -4.37
CA GLN A 109 20.01 14.79 -2.91
C GLN A 109 18.98 15.68 -2.20
N HIS A 110 18.78 16.93 -2.64
CA HIS A 110 17.74 17.79 -2.08
C HIS A 110 16.35 17.26 -2.39
N TYR A 111 16.11 16.78 -3.62
CA TYR A 111 14.85 16.13 -3.98
C TYR A 111 14.57 14.91 -3.11
N ARG A 112 15.57 14.04 -2.91
CA ARG A 112 15.44 12.88 -2.02
C ARG A 112 15.10 13.29 -0.58
N GLY A 113 15.66 14.38 -0.09
CA GLY A 113 15.33 14.95 1.23
C GLY A 113 13.86 15.41 1.32
N GLU A 114 13.33 16.01 0.26
CA GLU A 114 11.91 16.41 0.19
C GLU A 114 10.97 15.21 0.20
N CYS A 115 11.33 14.13 -0.49
CA CYS A 115 10.60 12.87 -0.43
C CYS A 115 10.66 12.26 0.98
N ALA A 116 11.84 12.17 1.58
CA ALA A 116 12.04 11.64 2.93
C ALA A 116 11.21 12.38 3.99
N ALA A 117 11.05 13.70 3.85
CA ALA A 117 10.28 14.53 4.78
C ALA A 117 8.78 14.18 4.82
N ARG A 118 8.25 13.47 3.83
CA ARG A 118 6.86 12.99 3.84
C ARG A 118 6.69 11.71 4.67
N GLY A 119 7.76 10.98 4.90
CA GLY A 119 7.78 9.77 5.71
C GLY A 119 7.27 8.53 4.99
N ASP A 120 7.32 7.42 5.73
CA ASP A 120 6.91 6.11 5.28
C ASP A 120 5.38 5.97 5.26
N THR A 121 4.87 5.15 4.34
CA THR A 121 3.45 4.74 4.34
C THR A 121 3.32 3.45 5.13
N VAL A 122 2.45 3.44 6.14
CA VAL A 122 2.30 2.30 7.06
C VAL A 122 0.86 1.79 7.06
N ILE A 123 0.69 0.53 6.73
CA ILE A 123 -0.59 -0.18 6.83
C ILE A 123 -0.52 -1.11 8.04
N GLY A 124 -1.36 -0.86 9.02
CA GLY A 124 -1.45 -1.67 10.24
C GLY A 124 -1.94 -3.11 9.99
N PRO A 125 -1.84 -3.97 10.99
CA PRO A 125 -2.38 -5.33 10.88
C PRO A 125 -3.91 -5.33 10.75
N ASP A 126 -4.45 -6.37 10.09
CA ASP A 126 -5.90 -6.57 9.88
C ASP A 126 -6.61 -5.39 9.18
N VAL A 127 -5.89 -4.61 8.38
CA VAL A 127 -6.49 -3.53 7.58
C VAL A 127 -7.11 -4.12 6.32
N TRP A 128 -8.36 -3.75 6.03
CA TRP A 128 -9.00 -4.06 4.76
C TRP A 128 -9.05 -2.82 3.86
N ILE A 129 -8.45 -2.92 2.66
CA ILE A 129 -8.43 -1.86 1.65
C ILE A 129 -9.30 -2.29 0.49
N GLY A 130 -10.40 -1.56 0.29
CA GLY A 130 -11.39 -1.80 -0.75
C GLY A 130 -10.88 -1.50 -2.15
N HIS A 131 -11.59 -2.04 -3.14
CA HIS A 131 -11.28 -1.94 -4.56
C HIS A 131 -10.94 -0.50 -4.98
N GLY A 132 -9.88 -0.34 -5.78
CA GLY A 132 -9.51 0.93 -6.39
C GLY A 132 -9.05 2.04 -5.43
N ALA A 133 -9.00 1.79 -4.12
CA ALA A 133 -8.61 2.81 -3.15
C ALA A 133 -7.14 3.25 -3.34
N ARG A 134 -6.85 4.50 -2.99
CA ARG A 134 -5.51 5.09 -3.04
C ARG A 134 -5.10 5.56 -1.66
N VAL A 135 -3.91 5.17 -1.22
CA VAL A 135 -3.30 5.64 0.01
C VAL A 135 -2.14 6.56 -0.35
N MET A 136 -2.20 7.80 0.14
CA MET A 136 -1.21 8.82 -0.19
C MET A 136 0.04 8.68 0.68
N ALA A 137 1.13 9.35 0.27
CA ALA A 137 2.43 9.30 0.92
C ALA A 137 2.39 9.72 2.39
N GLY A 138 3.14 9.01 3.22
CA GLY A 138 3.31 9.32 4.63
C GLY A 138 2.09 9.01 5.51
N VAL A 139 1.06 8.36 4.95
CA VAL A 139 -0.15 8.01 5.69
C VAL A 139 0.07 6.75 6.53
N THR A 140 -0.35 6.80 7.78
CA THR A 140 -0.48 5.64 8.66
C THR A 140 -1.94 5.21 8.74
N VAL A 141 -2.22 3.95 8.36
CA VAL A 141 -3.54 3.32 8.54
C VAL A 141 -3.49 2.43 9.77
N GLY A 142 -4.26 2.76 10.80
CA GLY A 142 -4.29 2.04 12.07
C GLY A 142 -4.83 0.61 11.95
N ALA A 143 -4.44 -0.25 12.89
CA ALA A 143 -4.84 -1.65 12.94
C ALA A 143 -6.36 -1.83 12.82
N GLY A 144 -6.80 -2.82 12.07
CA GLY A 144 -8.20 -3.16 11.90
C GLY A 144 -9.05 -2.11 11.20
N ALA A 145 -8.47 -1.07 10.61
CA ALA A 145 -9.23 -0.09 9.83
C ALA A 145 -9.77 -0.68 8.52
N ILE A 146 -10.83 -0.09 8.02
CA ILE A 146 -11.43 -0.43 6.72
C ILE A 146 -11.40 0.82 5.83
N ILE A 147 -10.80 0.68 4.66
CA ILE A 147 -10.79 1.70 3.60
C ILE A 147 -11.86 1.31 2.56
N GLY A 148 -12.86 2.15 2.37
CA GLY A 148 -13.91 1.92 1.37
C GLY A 148 -13.36 1.90 -0.06
N ALA A 149 -14.09 1.24 -0.97
CA ALA A 149 -13.73 1.22 -2.38
C ALA A 149 -13.63 2.64 -2.95
N GLU A 150 -12.66 2.86 -3.88
CA GLU A 150 -12.37 4.15 -4.54
C GLU A 150 -12.04 5.31 -3.57
N ALA A 151 -11.79 5.04 -2.29
CA ALA A 151 -11.40 6.07 -1.35
C ALA A 151 -9.98 6.59 -1.61
N VAL A 152 -9.78 7.90 -1.43
CA VAL A 152 -8.46 8.54 -1.49
C VAL A 152 -8.05 8.98 -0.08
N VAL A 153 -7.18 8.20 0.54
CA VAL A 153 -6.74 8.40 1.92
C VAL A 153 -5.57 9.38 1.95
N THR A 154 -5.83 10.58 2.43
CA THR A 154 -4.87 11.71 2.43
C THR A 154 -4.35 12.06 3.82
N ARG A 155 -4.80 11.38 4.86
CA ARG A 155 -4.44 11.58 6.28
C ARG A 155 -4.47 10.26 7.02
N ASP A 156 -3.82 10.21 8.16
CA ASP A 156 -3.83 9.03 9.02
C ASP A 156 -5.25 8.58 9.37
N VAL A 157 -5.40 7.27 9.42
CA VAL A 157 -6.67 6.60 9.74
C VAL A 157 -6.56 5.97 11.12
N PRO A 158 -7.45 6.32 12.06
CA PRO A 158 -7.43 5.71 13.38
C PRO A 158 -7.64 4.19 13.33
N PRO A 159 -7.11 3.44 14.30
CA PRO A 159 -7.40 2.01 14.43
C PRO A 159 -8.91 1.77 14.46
N TYR A 160 -9.35 0.71 13.78
CA TYR A 160 -10.75 0.27 13.70
C TYR A 160 -11.73 1.30 13.12
N ALA A 161 -11.24 2.36 12.48
CA ALA A 161 -12.10 3.28 11.74
C ALA A 161 -12.52 2.70 10.39
N VAL A 162 -13.71 3.02 9.94
CA VAL A 162 -14.17 2.83 8.56
C VAL A 162 -14.13 4.18 7.88
N VAL A 163 -13.35 4.30 6.81
CA VAL A 163 -13.21 5.54 6.04
C VAL A 163 -13.65 5.33 4.60
N ALA A 164 -14.21 6.36 3.99
CA ALA A 164 -14.66 6.33 2.58
C ALA A 164 -14.60 7.73 1.96
N GLY A 165 -14.66 7.77 0.63
CA GLY A 165 -14.76 9.01 -0.16
C GLY A 165 -13.42 9.57 -0.63
N ASN A 166 -13.49 10.69 -1.36
CA ASN A 166 -12.34 11.43 -1.88
C ASN A 166 -12.50 12.94 -1.56
N PRO A 167 -11.70 13.49 -0.64
CA PRO A 167 -10.78 12.79 0.25
C PRO A 167 -11.51 11.93 1.29
N ALA A 168 -10.90 10.82 1.70
CA ALA A 168 -11.50 9.88 2.66
C ALA A 168 -11.75 10.55 4.02
N ARG A 169 -12.91 10.21 4.61
CA ARG A 169 -13.31 10.67 5.95
C ARG A 169 -13.80 9.48 6.76
N VAL A 170 -13.65 9.56 8.08
CA VAL A 170 -14.22 8.57 8.99
C VAL A 170 -15.75 8.61 8.86
N VAL A 171 -16.34 7.48 8.46
CA VAL A 171 -17.78 7.27 8.36
C VAL A 171 -18.34 6.73 9.67
N ARG A 172 -17.59 5.80 10.30
CA ARG A 172 -17.93 5.22 11.59
C ARG A 172 -16.72 4.45 12.16
N MET A 173 -16.82 4.04 13.39
CA MET A 173 -15.92 3.02 13.97
C MET A 173 -16.47 1.61 13.70
N ARG A 174 -15.61 0.60 13.64
CA ARG A 174 -16.02 -0.83 13.53
C ARG A 174 -16.79 -1.29 14.74
N PHE A 175 -16.40 -0.83 15.89
CA PHE A 175 -16.99 -1.18 17.18
C PHE A 175 -17.54 0.09 17.83
N GLY A 176 -18.70 -0.05 18.51
CA GLY A 176 -19.26 1.03 19.31
C GLY A 176 -18.49 1.25 20.61
N PRO A 177 -18.79 2.35 21.32
CA PRO A 177 -18.27 2.57 22.67
C PRO A 177 -18.80 1.53 23.64
#